data_b7dde0e0807e60cecd5ed8d31e45e18d
#
_entry.id   b7dde0e0807e60cecd5ed8d31e45e18d
#
_cell.length_a   1.000
_cell.length_b   1.000
_cell.length_c   1.000
_cell.angle_alpha   90.00
_cell.angle_beta   90.00
_cell.angle_gamma   90.00
#
_symmetry.space_group_name_H-M   'P 1'
#
loop_
_entity.id
_entity.type
_entity.pdbx_description
1 polymer ?
#
loop_
_entity_poly.entity_id
_entity_poly.type
_entity_poly.pdbx_seq_one_letter_code
_entity_poly.pdbx_strand_id
1 'polypeptide(L)'
;MQNNPGRPLLGAILEQQFALPEAKLLEALNIQQNKGGRLGEILIRLRAIEEDQLIQALAFQFELPWLPQLEAGQVDQEWIKKVPIHFARRYRVLPLKTEEGSVIVATTDPLETVPLDDLRLLLGLPVKPILTSGISLLACLNRVYDEAASPAGAEKVMEDIAANDNLEQLAYALDEPQDLLDATDEAPIIRLVNSVLFQAVRQRASDIHFESFERGLVVRYRIDGVLYPVLTPPKHLQASIIARLKILAGLNIAEKRLPQDGRFTIRTAGKDVDLRVSVLPTAHGERVVLRLLEKENKLLNLSEMGFSADRLGVIQQLIQLSHGIILVTGPTGSGKTTTLYAALSQINAPDKNIITVEDPIEYQLLGIGQMQVNPKINLTFAAGLRSILRQDPDVIMIGEIRDRETAEIAIHASLTGHLVFSTLHTNDAASAATRLIDMGIEPFLVASSVVAVLAQRLVRRVCKDCRQAYHPDDEELIRLGIVPPKARPMFYRGTGCAACSQTGYRGRTGIYELLVLDDEIRRLIGTKADSTAIKQAAVSKGMITLKDDGADKVFHGITTTEEVMRITQQEVEI
;
A
#
# COMPACT_ATOMS: atom_id res chain seq x y z
N MET A 1 -19.82 -8.07 -45.51
CA MET A 1 -20.94 -8.58 -44.68
C MET A 1 -22.23 -8.06 -45.29
N GLN A 2 -23.07 -8.95 -45.80
CA GLN A 2 -24.33 -8.58 -46.45
C GLN A 2 -25.32 -8.04 -45.39
N ASN A 3 -25.87 -6.86 -45.67
CA ASN A 3 -26.97 -6.28 -44.89
C ASN A 3 -28.15 -7.26 -44.86
N ASN A 4 -28.43 -7.84 -43.70
CA ASN A 4 -29.63 -8.63 -43.49
C ASN A 4 -30.81 -7.62 -43.33
N PRO A 5 -31.84 -7.60 -44.20
CA PRO A 5 -32.80 -6.49 -44.28
C PRO A 5 -33.85 -6.43 -43.11
N GLY A 6 -33.55 -7.07 -41.98
CA GLY A 6 -34.49 -7.13 -40.82
C GLY A 6 -33.94 -6.63 -39.48
N ARG A 7 -32.66 -6.27 -39.38
CA ARG A 7 -32.09 -5.81 -38.07
C ARG A 7 -31.94 -4.29 -38.03
N PRO A 8 -32.37 -3.64 -36.91
CA PRO A 8 -32.22 -2.20 -36.77
C PRO A 8 -30.73 -1.83 -36.75
N LEU A 9 -30.37 -0.70 -37.36
CA LEU A 9 -28.99 -0.19 -37.35
C LEU A 9 -28.60 0.28 -35.95
N LEU A 10 -27.34 0.08 -35.57
CA LEU A 10 -26.81 0.46 -34.25
C LEU A 10 -27.11 1.93 -33.89
N GLY A 11 -26.96 2.86 -34.87
CA GLY A 11 -27.30 4.28 -34.66
C GLY A 11 -28.75 4.49 -34.26
N ALA A 12 -29.69 3.82 -34.93
CA ALA A 12 -31.13 3.94 -34.63
C ALA A 12 -31.48 3.36 -33.24
N ILE A 13 -30.81 2.27 -32.82
CA ILE A 13 -30.97 1.70 -31.48
C ILE A 13 -30.48 2.71 -30.43
N LEU A 14 -29.30 3.30 -30.63
CA LEU A 14 -28.72 4.27 -29.71
C LEU A 14 -29.56 5.55 -29.57
N GLU A 15 -30.15 6.03 -30.66
CA GLU A 15 -31.08 7.16 -30.63
C GLU A 15 -32.39 6.82 -29.87
N GLN A 16 -32.98 5.67 -30.13
CA GLN A 16 -34.26 5.29 -29.56
C GLN A 16 -34.19 4.87 -28.11
N GLN A 17 -33.17 4.10 -27.72
CA GLN A 17 -33.08 3.53 -26.38
C GLN A 17 -32.18 4.31 -25.42
N PHE A 18 -31.19 5.03 -25.94
CA PHE A 18 -30.19 5.71 -25.12
C PHE A 18 -30.15 7.23 -25.35
N ALA A 19 -31.16 7.77 -26.06
CA ALA A 19 -31.32 9.20 -26.31
C ALA A 19 -30.08 9.88 -26.90
N LEU A 20 -29.34 9.17 -27.78
CA LEU A 20 -28.17 9.72 -28.47
C LEU A 20 -28.62 10.90 -29.36
N PRO A 21 -28.04 12.12 -29.21
CA PRO A 21 -28.41 13.26 -30.06
C PRO A 21 -28.05 12.99 -31.54
N GLU A 22 -28.99 13.25 -32.44
CA GLU A 22 -28.83 13.08 -33.90
C GLU A 22 -27.55 13.79 -34.41
N ALA A 23 -27.27 15.00 -33.91
CA ALA A 23 -26.08 15.76 -34.28
C ALA A 23 -24.76 14.97 -33.96
N LYS A 24 -24.71 14.23 -32.83
CA LYS A 24 -23.57 13.41 -32.46
C LYS A 24 -23.45 12.15 -33.30
N LEU A 25 -24.57 11.56 -33.68
CA LEU A 25 -24.58 10.42 -34.61
C LEU A 25 -24.07 10.83 -35.99
N LEU A 26 -24.53 11.98 -36.53
CA LEU A 26 -24.05 12.50 -37.81
C LEU A 26 -22.56 12.85 -37.77
N GLU A 27 -22.07 13.44 -36.68
CA GLU A 27 -20.65 13.72 -36.47
C GLU A 27 -19.83 12.41 -36.52
N ALA A 28 -20.27 11.36 -35.82
CA ALA A 28 -19.59 10.06 -35.78
C ALA A 28 -19.60 9.35 -37.13
N LEU A 29 -20.71 9.40 -37.86
CA LEU A 29 -20.83 8.83 -39.22
C LEU A 29 -19.91 9.54 -40.24
N ASN A 30 -19.77 10.87 -40.14
CA ASN A 30 -18.85 11.63 -40.98
C ASN A 30 -17.38 11.25 -40.67
N ILE A 31 -17.01 11.08 -39.39
CA ILE A 31 -15.68 10.61 -38.99
C ILE A 31 -15.45 9.19 -39.53
N GLN A 32 -16.45 8.31 -39.44
CA GLN A 32 -16.38 6.95 -39.97
C GLN A 32 -16.13 6.91 -41.48
N GLN A 33 -16.84 7.75 -42.23
CA GLN A 33 -16.65 7.84 -43.67
C GLN A 33 -15.26 8.35 -44.08
N ASN A 34 -14.71 9.33 -43.31
CA ASN A 34 -13.45 9.97 -43.67
C ASN A 34 -12.21 9.24 -43.14
N LYS A 35 -12.30 8.59 -41.97
CA LYS A 35 -11.14 7.98 -41.27
C LYS A 35 -11.27 6.47 -41.06
N GLY A 36 -12.42 5.89 -41.37
CA GLY A 36 -12.73 4.49 -41.07
C GLY A 36 -12.99 4.25 -39.59
N GLY A 37 -13.11 3.00 -39.18
CA GLY A 37 -13.33 2.58 -37.80
C GLY A 37 -14.77 2.15 -37.50
N ARG A 38 -15.00 1.61 -36.30
CA ARG A 38 -16.32 1.16 -35.86
C ARG A 38 -17.11 2.33 -35.27
N LEU A 39 -18.38 2.49 -35.65
CA LEU A 39 -19.24 3.59 -35.20
C LEU A 39 -19.31 3.70 -33.69
N GLY A 40 -19.45 2.58 -32.98
CA GLY A 40 -19.51 2.55 -31.53
C GLY A 40 -18.25 3.09 -30.84
N GLU A 41 -17.06 2.73 -31.35
CA GLU A 41 -15.77 3.22 -30.82
C GLU A 41 -15.61 4.74 -31.05
N ILE A 42 -16.08 5.23 -32.19
CA ILE A 42 -16.06 6.66 -32.50
C ILE A 42 -16.97 7.43 -31.54
N LEU A 43 -18.17 6.93 -31.25
CA LEU A 43 -19.12 7.54 -30.33
C LEU A 43 -18.60 7.59 -28.89
N ILE A 44 -17.93 6.52 -28.42
CA ILE A 44 -17.25 6.51 -27.10
C ILE A 44 -16.13 7.55 -27.09
N ARG A 45 -15.30 7.64 -28.13
CA ARG A 45 -14.22 8.62 -28.22
C ARG A 45 -14.74 10.07 -28.21
N LEU A 46 -15.88 10.31 -28.81
CA LEU A 46 -16.59 11.58 -28.78
C LEU A 46 -17.31 11.85 -27.44
N ARG A 47 -17.25 10.90 -26.50
CA ARG A 47 -18.00 10.93 -25.22
C ARG A 47 -19.51 11.15 -25.42
N ALA A 48 -20.04 10.65 -26.52
CA ALA A 48 -21.46 10.73 -26.84
C ALA A 48 -22.27 9.61 -26.19
N ILE A 49 -21.63 8.46 -25.93
CA ILE A 49 -22.18 7.31 -25.19
C ILE A 49 -21.12 6.71 -24.27
N GLU A 50 -21.55 5.95 -23.26
CA GLU A 50 -20.70 5.13 -22.40
C GLU A 50 -20.51 3.71 -22.99
N GLU A 51 -19.45 3.00 -22.57
CA GLU A 51 -19.13 1.65 -23.06
C GLU A 51 -20.30 0.68 -22.80
N ASP A 52 -20.93 0.75 -21.63
CA ASP A 52 -22.05 -0.12 -21.26
C ASP A 52 -23.29 0.13 -22.15
N GLN A 53 -23.54 1.38 -22.55
CA GLN A 53 -24.64 1.70 -23.47
C GLN A 53 -24.40 1.10 -24.87
N LEU A 54 -23.14 1.12 -25.34
CA LEU A 54 -22.78 0.46 -26.60
C LEU A 54 -23.00 -1.05 -26.53
N ILE A 55 -22.53 -1.70 -25.44
CA ILE A 55 -22.66 -3.16 -25.30
C ILE A 55 -24.14 -3.57 -25.21
N GLN A 56 -24.98 -2.82 -24.50
CA GLN A 56 -26.41 -3.06 -24.45
C GLN A 56 -27.10 -2.89 -25.81
N ALA A 57 -26.71 -1.86 -26.59
CA ALA A 57 -27.22 -1.67 -27.93
C ALA A 57 -26.81 -2.81 -28.88
N LEU A 58 -25.59 -3.34 -28.72
CA LEU A 58 -25.11 -4.51 -29.46
C LEU A 58 -25.85 -5.80 -29.02
N ALA A 59 -26.12 -5.94 -27.72
CA ALA A 59 -26.93 -7.06 -27.21
C ALA A 59 -28.30 -7.08 -27.87
N PHE A 60 -28.96 -5.94 -27.94
CA PHE A 60 -30.25 -5.79 -28.60
C PHE A 60 -30.16 -6.05 -30.12
N GLN A 61 -29.13 -5.51 -30.80
CA GLN A 61 -28.95 -5.68 -32.23
C GLN A 61 -28.71 -7.13 -32.65
N PHE A 62 -27.95 -7.88 -31.83
CA PHE A 62 -27.59 -9.29 -32.12
C PHE A 62 -28.50 -10.31 -31.44
N GLU A 63 -29.53 -9.84 -30.70
CA GLU A 63 -30.44 -10.70 -29.92
C GLU A 63 -29.70 -11.62 -28.94
N LEU A 64 -28.62 -11.08 -28.30
CA LEU A 64 -27.81 -11.80 -27.33
C LEU A 64 -28.25 -11.46 -25.91
N PRO A 65 -28.19 -12.42 -24.97
CA PRO A 65 -28.47 -12.14 -23.57
C PRO A 65 -27.50 -11.08 -23.00
N TRP A 66 -28.03 -10.14 -22.22
CA TRP A 66 -27.29 -9.13 -21.51
C TRP A 66 -27.28 -9.44 -20.01
N LEU A 67 -26.09 -9.52 -19.40
CA LEU A 67 -25.91 -9.73 -17.97
C LEU A 67 -25.12 -8.55 -17.38
N PRO A 68 -25.75 -7.62 -16.64
CA PRO A 68 -25.09 -6.40 -16.15
C PRO A 68 -23.99 -6.68 -15.11
N GLN A 69 -24.14 -7.75 -14.34
CA GLN A 69 -23.17 -8.16 -13.31
C GLN A 69 -22.88 -9.65 -13.38
N LEU A 70 -21.60 -9.99 -13.25
CA LEU A 70 -21.11 -11.37 -13.16
C LEU A 70 -20.70 -11.66 -11.72
N GLU A 71 -21.12 -12.81 -11.21
CA GLU A 71 -20.71 -13.31 -9.91
C GLU A 71 -19.71 -14.47 -10.07
N ALA A 72 -18.68 -14.53 -9.21
CA ALA A 72 -17.67 -15.60 -9.25
C ALA A 72 -18.28 -17.01 -9.12
N GLY A 73 -19.41 -17.16 -8.37
CA GLY A 73 -20.13 -18.41 -8.23
C GLY A 73 -20.82 -18.93 -9.50
N GLN A 74 -20.90 -18.10 -10.56
CA GLN A 74 -21.44 -18.51 -11.87
C GLN A 74 -20.39 -19.15 -12.79
N VAL A 75 -19.11 -19.14 -12.37
CA VAL A 75 -17.97 -19.61 -13.15
C VAL A 75 -17.54 -20.99 -12.70
N ASP A 76 -17.56 -21.94 -13.62
CA ASP A 76 -17.09 -23.30 -13.36
C ASP A 76 -15.55 -23.34 -13.32
N GLN A 77 -15.01 -23.83 -12.21
CA GLN A 77 -13.57 -23.94 -11.97
C GLN A 77 -12.84 -24.81 -13.00
N GLU A 78 -13.54 -25.73 -13.66
CA GLU A 78 -12.95 -26.58 -14.70
C GLU A 78 -12.50 -25.75 -15.91
N TRP A 79 -13.28 -24.74 -16.31
CA TRP A 79 -12.97 -23.89 -17.45
C TRP A 79 -11.83 -22.93 -17.15
N ILE A 80 -11.71 -22.46 -15.91
CA ILE A 80 -10.64 -21.58 -15.48
C ILE A 80 -9.26 -22.24 -15.59
N LYS A 81 -9.18 -23.55 -15.36
CA LYS A 81 -7.94 -24.31 -15.53
C LYS A 81 -7.52 -24.51 -16.98
N LYS A 82 -8.48 -24.46 -17.92
CA LYS A 82 -8.24 -24.69 -19.35
C LYS A 82 -7.97 -23.39 -20.11
N VAL A 83 -8.52 -22.26 -19.67
CA VAL A 83 -8.41 -20.98 -20.37
C VAL A 83 -7.36 -20.10 -19.68
N PRO A 84 -6.25 -19.75 -20.36
CA PRO A 84 -5.23 -18.88 -19.79
C PRO A 84 -5.78 -17.48 -19.49
N ILE A 85 -5.40 -16.90 -18.34
CA ILE A 85 -5.89 -15.60 -17.91
C ILE A 85 -5.54 -14.48 -18.91
N HIS A 86 -4.36 -14.53 -19.52
CA HIS A 86 -3.93 -13.54 -20.52
C HIS A 86 -4.85 -13.55 -21.74
N PHE A 87 -5.29 -14.74 -22.19
CA PHE A 87 -6.26 -14.88 -23.26
C PHE A 87 -7.60 -14.27 -22.85
N ALA A 88 -8.10 -14.65 -21.67
CA ALA A 88 -9.37 -14.16 -21.14
C ALA A 88 -9.39 -12.61 -20.98
N ARG A 89 -8.28 -12.02 -20.49
CA ARG A 89 -8.14 -10.56 -20.36
C ARG A 89 -7.95 -9.84 -21.68
N ARG A 90 -7.07 -10.35 -22.56
CA ARG A 90 -6.77 -9.72 -23.85
C ARG A 90 -8.02 -9.60 -24.71
N TYR A 91 -8.78 -10.68 -24.76
CA TYR A 91 -9.98 -10.76 -25.62
C TYR A 91 -11.27 -10.47 -24.87
N ARG A 92 -11.20 -10.12 -23.57
CA ARG A 92 -12.36 -9.85 -22.71
C ARG A 92 -13.43 -10.95 -22.81
N VAL A 93 -13.02 -12.19 -22.61
CA VAL A 93 -13.88 -13.39 -22.65
C VAL A 93 -13.72 -14.20 -21.35
N LEU A 94 -14.83 -14.70 -20.80
CA LEU A 94 -14.84 -15.54 -19.60
C LEU A 94 -15.83 -16.69 -19.76
N PRO A 95 -15.38 -17.94 -19.83
CA PRO A 95 -16.28 -19.09 -19.76
C PRO A 95 -16.97 -19.15 -18.40
N LEU A 96 -18.28 -19.31 -18.38
CA LEU A 96 -19.08 -19.37 -17.14
C LEU A 96 -19.42 -20.82 -16.78
N LYS A 97 -20.42 -21.37 -17.40
CA LYS A 97 -20.97 -22.69 -17.12
C LYS A 97 -21.36 -23.41 -18.40
N THR A 98 -21.63 -24.70 -18.30
CA THR A 98 -22.16 -25.48 -19.41
C THR A 98 -23.70 -25.57 -19.30
N GLU A 99 -24.39 -25.20 -20.37
CA GLU A 99 -25.85 -25.34 -20.51
C GLU A 99 -26.17 -25.99 -21.86
N GLU A 100 -27.04 -26.98 -21.83
CA GLU A 100 -27.51 -27.72 -23.03
C GLU A 100 -26.36 -28.19 -23.96
N GLY A 101 -25.24 -28.65 -23.38
CA GLY A 101 -24.08 -29.12 -24.14
C GLY A 101 -23.25 -28.02 -24.80
N SER A 102 -23.46 -26.76 -24.44
CA SER A 102 -22.70 -25.59 -24.90
C SER A 102 -22.10 -24.85 -23.71
N VAL A 103 -20.91 -24.29 -23.86
CA VAL A 103 -20.30 -23.43 -22.85
C VAL A 103 -20.78 -21.98 -23.03
N ILE A 104 -21.37 -21.41 -22.00
CA ILE A 104 -21.75 -20.01 -21.98
C ILE A 104 -20.50 -19.19 -21.73
N VAL A 105 -20.21 -18.23 -22.62
CA VAL A 105 -19.01 -17.36 -22.53
C VAL A 105 -19.46 -15.89 -22.46
N ALA A 106 -19.08 -15.22 -21.36
CA ALA A 106 -19.27 -13.78 -21.23
C ALA A 106 -18.23 -13.05 -22.07
N THR A 107 -18.67 -12.04 -22.82
CA THR A 107 -17.81 -11.16 -23.65
C THR A 107 -18.34 -9.72 -23.65
N THR A 108 -17.48 -8.77 -24.01
CA THR A 108 -17.86 -7.36 -24.20
C THR A 108 -18.06 -6.98 -25.67
N ASP A 109 -17.56 -7.78 -26.62
CA ASP A 109 -17.68 -7.52 -28.06
C ASP A 109 -18.15 -8.77 -28.81
N PRO A 110 -19.40 -8.80 -29.30
CA PRO A 110 -19.94 -9.93 -30.05
C PRO A 110 -19.41 -9.99 -31.49
N LEU A 111 -18.71 -8.97 -31.96
CA LEU A 111 -18.14 -8.87 -33.30
C LEU A 111 -16.74 -9.49 -33.39
N GLU A 112 -16.06 -9.68 -32.26
CA GLU A 112 -14.81 -10.43 -32.18
C GLU A 112 -15.09 -11.94 -32.08
N THR A 113 -15.22 -12.60 -33.24
CA THR A 113 -15.53 -14.02 -33.30
C THR A 113 -14.32 -14.93 -33.12
N VAL A 114 -13.11 -14.46 -33.45
CA VAL A 114 -11.87 -15.24 -33.37
C VAL A 114 -11.62 -15.81 -31.97
N PRO A 115 -11.71 -15.04 -30.87
CA PRO A 115 -11.52 -15.60 -29.53
C PRO A 115 -12.60 -16.63 -29.13
N LEU A 116 -13.82 -16.49 -29.65
CA LEU A 116 -14.89 -17.45 -29.40
C LEU A 116 -14.67 -18.76 -30.16
N ASP A 117 -14.09 -18.69 -31.37
CA ASP A 117 -13.70 -19.88 -32.14
C ASP A 117 -12.51 -20.59 -31.51
N ASP A 118 -11.51 -19.83 -31.02
CA ASP A 118 -10.38 -20.37 -30.27
C ASP A 118 -10.86 -21.09 -28.99
N LEU A 119 -11.83 -20.52 -28.27
CA LEU A 119 -12.44 -21.16 -27.11
C LEU A 119 -13.20 -22.44 -27.46
N ARG A 120 -13.90 -22.50 -28.60
CA ARG A 120 -14.53 -23.72 -29.09
C ARG A 120 -13.53 -24.85 -29.28
N LEU A 121 -12.39 -24.54 -29.89
CA LEU A 121 -11.30 -25.50 -30.09
C LEU A 121 -10.67 -25.93 -28.76
N LEU A 122 -10.40 -24.99 -27.87
CA LEU A 122 -9.76 -25.25 -26.58
C LEU A 122 -10.65 -26.05 -25.61
N LEU A 123 -11.94 -25.73 -25.56
CA LEU A 123 -12.91 -26.36 -24.66
C LEU A 123 -13.53 -27.64 -25.23
N GLY A 124 -13.44 -27.83 -26.55
CA GLY A 124 -14.02 -28.99 -27.25
C GLY A 124 -15.55 -29.01 -27.26
N LEU A 125 -16.22 -27.90 -26.98
CA LEU A 125 -17.67 -27.73 -26.92
C LEU A 125 -18.14 -26.51 -27.71
N PRO A 126 -19.40 -26.49 -28.17
CA PRO A 126 -19.99 -25.28 -28.75
C PRO A 126 -20.01 -24.15 -27.72
N VAL A 127 -19.76 -22.91 -28.18
CA VAL A 127 -19.74 -21.71 -27.36
C VAL A 127 -20.95 -20.85 -27.68
N LYS A 128 -21.71 -20.44 -26.66
CA LYS A 128 -22.80 -19.46 -26.74
C LYS A 128 -22.37 -18.16 -26.05
N PRO A 129 -22.19 -17.02 -26.77
CA PRO A 129 -21.79 -15.76 -26.14
C PRO A 129 -22.97 -15.11 -25.41
N ILE A 130 -22.66 -14.50 -24.27
CA ILE A 130 -23.52 -13.53 -23.58
C ILE A 130 -22.76 -12.23 -23.41
N LEU A 131 -23.44 -11.10 -23.42
CA LEU A 131 -22.80 -9.81 -23.26
C LEU A 131 -22.85 -9.31 -21.82
N THR A 132 -21.78 -8.65 -21.40
CA THR A 132 -21.67 -8.09 -20.05
C THR A 132 -20.85 -6.80 -20.04
N SER A 133 -20.97 -6.02 -18.98
CA SER A 133 -20.17 -4.81 -18.74
C SER A 133 -18.66 -5.13 -18.67
N GLY A 134 -17.82 -4.31 -19.30
CA GLY A 134 -16.36 -4.46 -19.23
C GLY A 134 -15.81 -4.43 -17.82
N ILE A 135 -16.37 -3.58 -16.96
CA ILE A 135 -16.00 -3.47 -15.54
C ILE A 135 -16.40 -4.76 -14.80
N SER A 136 -17.60 -5.27 -15.02
CA SER A 136 -18.08 -6.50 -14.39
C SER A 136 -17.27 -7.73 -14.81
N LEU A 137 -16.95 -7.83 -16.11
CA LEU A 137 -16.14 -8.93 -16.64
C LEU A 137 -14.74 -8.96 -16.01
N LEU A 138 -14.04 -7.81 -15.99
CA LEU A 138 -12.71 -7.71 -15.41
C LEU A 138 -12.70 -7.95 -13.91
N ALA A 139 -13.71 -7.45 -13.18
CA ALA A 139 -13.85 -7.70 -11.75
C ALA A 139 -14.08 -9.19 -11.44
N CYS A 140 -14.93 -9.86 -12.23
CA CYS A 140 -15.20 -11.29 -12.10
C CYS A 140 -13.96 -12.13 -12.48
N LEU A 141 -13.30 -11.81 -13.61
CA LEU A 141 -12.04 -12.43 -14.04
C LEU A 141 -11.00 -12.39 -12.92
N ASN A 142 -10.74 -11.20 -12.36
CA ASN A 142 -9.76 -11.05 -11.29
C ASN A 142 -10.12 -11.90 -10.08
N ARG A 143 -11.38 -11.92 -9.67
CA ARG A 143 -11.83 -12.70 -8.50
C ARG A 143 -11.69 -14.20 -8.71
N VAL A 144 -12.09 -14.72 -9.86
CA VAL A 144 -12.11 -16.16 -10.14
C VAL A 144 -10.70 -16.72 -10.32
N TYR A 145 -9.83 -16.00 -11.00
CA TYR A 145 -8.43 -16.42 -11.15
C TYR A 145 -7.62 -16.17 -9.88
N ASP A 146 -7.98 -15.19 -9.03
CA ASP A 146 -7.39 -14.97 -7.71
C ASP A 146 -7.72 -16.11 -6.72
N GLU A 147 -8.94 -16.67 -6.77
CA GLU A 147 -9.32 -17.82 -5.96
C GLU A 147 -8.56 -19.10 -6.37
N ALA A 148 -8.23 -19.24 -7.66
CA ALA A 148 -7.39 -20.33 -8.17
C ALA A 148 -5.90 -20.20 -7.78
N ALA A 149 -5.42 -18.98 -7.46
CA ALA A 149 -4.05 -18.68 -7.02
C ALA A 149 -3.89 -18.68 -5.47
N SER A 150 -4.65 -19.47 -4.73
CA SER A 150 -4.61 -19.54 -3.26
C SER A 150 -3.29 -20.12 -2.70
N PRO A 151 -3.00 -20.05 -1.37
CA PRO A 151 -1.78 -20.60 -0.74
C PRO A 151 -1.50 -22.07 -1.10
N ALA A 152 -2.53 -22.86 -1.33
CA ALA A 152 -2.43 -24.22 -1.88
C ALA A 152 -1.79 -24.28 -3.28
N GLY A 153 -1.77 -23.17 -4.02
CA GLY A 153 -1.12 -23.07 -5.34
C GLY A 153 0.39 -23.07 -5.26
N ALA A 154 0.99 -22.36 -4.29
CA ALA A 154 2.45 -22.31 -4.13
C ALA A 154 3.01 -23.65 -3.60
N GLU A 155 2.29 -24.34 -2.70
CA GLU A 155 2.64 -25.68 -2.25
C GLU A 155 2.55 -26.70 -3.39
N LYS A 156 1.52 -26.61 -4.22
CA LYS A 156 1.33 -27.50 -5.37
C LYS A 156 2.36 -27.28 -6.47
N VAL A 157 2.78 -26.03 -6.71
CA VAL A 157 3.90 -25.70 -7.60
C VAL A 157 5.21 -26.26 -7.07
N MET A 158 5.41 -26.33 -5.74
CA MET A 158 6.60 -26.98 -5.14
C MET A 158 6.61 -28.49 -5.34
N GLU A 159 5.45 -29.15 -5.25
CA GLU A 159 5.33 -30.60 -5.55
C GLU A 159 5.65 -30.88 -7.02
N ASP A 160 5.15 -30.04 -7.95
CA ASP A 160 5.43 -30.16 -9.39
C ASP A 160 6.91 -29.90 -9.73
N ILE A 161 7.60 -29.01 -8.97
CA ILE A 161 9.04 -28.72 -9.15
C ILE A 161 9.91 -29.87 -8.67
N ALA A 162 9.53 -30.55 -7.59
CA ALA A 162 10.25 -31.70 -7.07
C ALA A 162 10.25 -32.89 -8.05
N ALA A 163 9.32 -32.88 -9.02
CA ALA A 163 9.19 -33.93 -10.02
C ALA A 163 9.92 -33.67 -11.36
N ASN A 164 10.50 -32.49 -11.59
CA ASN A 164 11.12 -32.11 -12.88
C ASN A 164 12.53 -31.53 -12.73
N ASP A 165 13.55 -32.26 -13.22
CA ASP A 165 15.01 -32.01 -13.04
C ASP A 165 15.69 -31.09 -14.07
N ASN A 166 15.00 -30.23 -14.85
CA ASN A 166 15.62 -29.44 -15.92
C ASN A 166 15.61 -27.92 -15.70
N LEU A 167 16.58 -27.40 -14.92
CA LEU A 167 16.66 -26.01 -14.44
C LEU A 167 17.58 -25.07 -15.21
N GLU A 168 18.43 -25.56 -16.14
CA GLU A 168 19.51 -24.74 -16.73
C GLU A 168 19.14 -23.89 -17.97
N GLN A 169 18.02 -24.15 -18.62
CA GLN A 169 17.70 -23.48 -19.92
C GLN A 169 16.90 -22.17 -19.83
N LEU A 170 16.64 -21.63 -18.64
CA LEU A 170 15.57 -20.65 -18.41
C LEU A 170 16.00 -19.21 -18.05
N ALA A 171 17.30 -18.89 -18.20
CA ALA A 171 17.84 -17.60 -17.75
C ALA A 171 17.68 -16.41 -18.72
N TYR A 172 17.12 -16.57 -19.91
CA TYR A 172 17.33 -15.62 -21.03
C TYR A 172 16.10 -14.98 -21.66
N ALA A 173 15.09 -14.60 -20.95
CA ALA A 173 14.06 -13.73 -21.59
C ALA A 173 13.36 -12.86 -20.57
N LEU A 174 13.67 -11.56 -20.46
CA LEU A 174 12.78 -10.52 -19.89
C LEU A 174 13.40 -9.13 -19.96
N ASP A 175 12.78 -8.23 -20.74
CA ASP A 175 13.08 -6.79 -20.77
C ASP A 175 11.83 -5.89 -20.59
N GLU A 176 10.64 -6.42 -20.28
CA GLU A 176 9.43 -5.62 -20.05
C GLU A 176 8.70 -6.05 -18.77
N PRO A 177 8.04 -5.10 -18.04
CA PRO A 177 7.26 -5.42 -16.86
C PRO A 177 6.03 -6.26 -17.24
N GLN A 178 6.05 -7.55 -16.88
CA GLN A 178 4.95 -8.48 -17.13
C GLN A 178 3.96 -8.51 -15.97
N ASP A 179 2.67 -8.69 -16.27
CA ASP A 179 1.65 -8.94 -15.23
C ASP A 179 1.90 -10.34 -14.64
N LEU A 180 2.05 -10.43 -13.31
CA LEU A 180 2.34 -11.67 -12.59
C LEU A 180 1.28 -12.77 -12.79
N LEU A 181 0.09 -12.41 -13.25
CA LEU A 181 -0.99 -13.34 -13.52
C LEU A 181 -0.90 -14.01 -14.90
N ASP A 182 -0.04 -13.50 -15.80
CA ASP A 182 0.08 -14.00 -17.19
C ASP A 182 1.11 -15.14 -17.36
N ALA A 183 1.75 -15.60 -16.29
CA ALA A 183 2.90 -16.50 -16.33
C ALA A 183 2.53 -18.00 -16.38
N THR A 184 1.78 -18.46 -17.36
CA THR A 184 1.35 -19.88 -17.44
C THR A 184 2.35 -20.83 -18.14
N ASP A 185 3.28 -20.29 -18.98
CA ASP A 185 4.29 -21.10 -19.72
C ASP A 185 5.71 -20.97 -19.15
N GLU A 186 5.87 -20.32 -17.98
CA GLU A 186 7.15 -20.06 -17.36
C GLU A 186 7.67 -21.25 -16.53
N ALA A 187 9.01 -21.31 -16.38
CA ALA A 187 9.66 -22.28 -15.51
C ALA A 187 9.10 -22.30 -14.11
N PRO A 188 9.09 -23.46 -13.45
CA PRO A 188 8.54 -23.63 -12.13
C PRO A 188 9.06 -22.62 -11.08
N ILE A 189 10.36 -22.25 -11.14
CA ILE A 189 10.96 -21.23 -10.25
C ILE A 189 10.37 -19.85 -10.47
N ILE A 190 10.12 -19.48 -11.73
CA ILE A 190 9.55 -18.18 -12.09
C ILE A 190 8.11 -18.10 -11.55
N ARG A 191 7.30 -19.15 -11.76
CA ARG A 191 5.94 -19.26 -11.22
C ARG A 191 5.93 -19.19 -9.69
N LEU A 192 6.89 -19.85 -9.01
CA LEU A 192 7.00 -19.80 -7.55
C LEU A 192 7.29 -18.38 -7.06
N VAL A 193 8.30 -17.71 -7.63
CA VAL A 193 8.65 -16.32 -7.25
C VAL A 193 7.48 -15.38 -7.54
N ASN A 194 6.85 -15.48 -8.72
CA ASN A 194 5.69 -14.67 -9.08
C ASN A 194 4.51 -14.90 -8.12
N SER A 195 4.23 -16.15 -7.74
CA SER A 195 3.19 -16.50 -6.75
C SER A 195 3.48 -15.88 -5.38
N VAL A 196 4.74 -15.93 -4.91
CA VAL A 196 5.17 -15.30 -3.65
C VAL A 196 4.96 -13.78 -3.71
N LEU A 197 5.37 -13.12 -4.80
CA LEU A 197 5.20 -11.67 -4.98
C LEU A 197 3.71 -11.28 -5.01
N PHE A 198 2.92 -12.02 -5.78
CA PHE A 198 1.47 -11.79 -5.87
C PHE A 198 0.76 -11.94 -4.53
N GLN A 199 1.03 -13.02 -3.81
CA GLN A 199 0.45 -13.25 -2.48
C GLN A 199 0.85 -12.15 -1.48
N ALA A 200 2.09 -11.67 -1.52
CA ALA A 200 2.55 -10.58 -0.67
C ALA A 200 1.74 -9.30 -0.91
N VAL A 201 1.50 -8.91 -2.17
CA VAL A 201 0.65 -7.76 -2.51
C VAL A 201 -0.78 -7.97 -2.04
N ARG A 202 -1.36 -9.16 -2.29
CA ARG A 202 -2.73 -9.50 -1.86
C ARG A 202 -2.90 -9.42 -0.33
N GLN A 203 -1.90 -9.89 0.43
CA GLN A 203 -1.89 -9.85 1.89
C GLN A 203 -1.44 -8.50 2.45
N ARG A 204 -1.16 -7.50 1.59
CA ARG A 204 -0.69 -6.17 1.95
C ARG A 204 0.59 -6.20 2.78
N ALA A 205 1.52 -7.08 2.43
CA ALA A 205 2.82 -7.12 3.03
C ALA A 205 3.61 -5.86 2.69
N SER A 206 4.29 -5.27 3.66
CA SER A 206 5.22 -4.15 3.43
C SER A 206 6.57 -4.63 2.93
N ASP A 207 7.02 -5.81 3.40
CA ASP A 207 8.30 -6.39 3.03
C ASP A 207 8.17 -7.91 2.84
N ILE A 208 8.96 -8.46 1.92
CA ILE A 208 9.15 -9.90 1.73
C ILE A 208 10.59 -10.22 2.08
N HIS A 209 10.80 -11.16 2.98
CA HIS A 209 12.11 -11.62 3.40
C HIS A 209 12.35 -13.02 2.86
N PHE A 210 13.42 -13.20 2.10
CA PHE A 210 13.97 -14.49 1.72
C PHE A 210 15.26 -14.68 2.54
N GLU A 211 15.23 -15.59 3.50
CA GLU A 211 16.28 -15.74 4.50
C GLU A 211 16.90 -17.11 4.41
N SER A 212 18.21 -17.12 4.11
CA SER A 212 19.02 -18.33 3.99
C SER A 212 19.50 -18.82 5.35
N PHE A 213 19.08 -20.02 5.72
CA PHE A 213 19.51 -20.70 6.94
C PHE A 213 20.23 -22.01 6.61
N GLU A 214 20.81 -22.66 7.63
CA GLU A 214 21.51 -23.94 7.48
C GLU A 214 20.65 -25.02 6.82
N ARG A 215 19.36 -25.11 7.20
CA ARG A 215 18.43 -26.15 6.74
C ARG A 215 17.69 -25.80 5.46
N GLY A 216 17.73 -24.55 5.00
CA GLY A 216 17.03 -24.12 3.79
C GLY A 216 16.68 -22.64 3.77
N LEU A 217 15.86 -22.27 2.81
CA LEU A 217 15.36 -20.92 2.63
C LEU A 217 14.02 -20.75 3.37
N VAL A 218 13.85 -19.66 4.11
CA VAL A 218 12.56 -19.30 4.73
C VAL A 218 12.05 -18.01 4.11
N VAL A 219 10.83 -18.03 3.60
CA VAL A 219 10.14 -16.85 3.08
C VAL A 219 9.17 -16.34 4.14
N ARG A 220 9.32 -15.05 4.51
CA ARG A 220 8.45 -14.39 5.48
C ARG A 220 7.89 -13.10 4.92
N TYR A 221 6.62 -12.81 5.23
CA TYR A 221 5.99 -11.53 4.93
C TYR A 221 5.95 -10.68 6.19
N ARG A 222 6.23 -9.38 6.02
CA ARG A 222 5.93 -8.40 7.06
C ARG A 222 4.56 -7.81 6.79
N ILE A 223 3.58 -8.19 7.61
CA ILE A 223 2.19 -7.72 7.51
C ILE A 223 1.90 -6.91 8.77
N ASP A 224 1.45 -5.68 8.59
CA ASP A 224 1.15 -4.76 9.72
C ASP A 224 2.28 -4.66 10.75
N GLY A 225 3.56 -4.70 10.27
CA GLY A 225 4.77 -4.56 11.08
C GLY A 225 5.31 -5.86 11.69
N VAL A 226 4.58 -7.00 11.60
CA VAL A 226 4.98 -8.30 12.15
C VAL A 226 5.40 -9.24 11.02
N LEU A 227 6.46 -10.05 11.26
CA LEU A 227 6.94 -11.06 10.31
C LEU A 227 6.20 -12.39 10.52
N TYR A 228 5.63 -12.91 9.45
CA TYR A 228 4.96 -14.21 9.41
C TYR A 228 5.67 -15.15 8.43
N PRO A 229 6.01 -16.39 8.83
CA PRO A 229 6.51 -17.40 7.90
C PRO A 229 5.39 -17.80 6.93
N VAL A 230 5.72 -17.87 5.64
CA VAL A 230 4.75 -18.19 4.58
C VAL A 230 5.13 -19.46 3.85
N LEU A 231 6.42 -19.65 3.58
CA LEU A 231 6.91 -20.75 2.76
C LEU A 231 8.32 -21.13 3.19
N THR A 232 8.64 -22.43 3.13
CA THR A 232 9.99 -22.93 3.36
C THR A 232 10.40 -23.80 2.16
N PRO A 233 10.95 -23.19 1.08
CA PRO A 233 11.40 -23.92 -0.09
C PRO A 233 12.54 -24.88 0.25
N PRO A 234 12.65 -26.03 -0.44
CA PRO A 234 13.78 -26.94 -0.30
C PRO A 234 15.13 -26.23 -0.58
N LYS A 235 16.20 -26.65 0.11
CA LYS A 235 17.51 -26.00 0.04
C LYS A 235 18.09 -25.92 -1.38
N HIS A 236 17.84 -26.93 -2.23
CA HIS A 236 18.35 -26.95 -3.61
C HIS A 236 17.74 -25.84 -4.49
N LEU A 237 16.55 -25.30 -4.16
CA LEU A 237 15.92 -24.20 -4.89
C LEU A 237 16.42 -22.82 -4.45
N GLN A 238 17.12 -22.72 -3.32
CA GLN A 238 17.58 -21.45 -2.75
C GLN A 238 18.35 -20.59 -3.76
N ALA A 239 19.36 -21.19 -4.41
CA ALA A 239 20.22 -20.46 -5.34
C ALA A 239 19.44 -19.94 -6.56
N SER A 240 18.53 -20.74 -7.09
CA SER A 240 17.70 -20.39 -8.25
C SER A 240 16.67 -19.28 -7.93
N ILE A 241 16.04 -19.34 -6.75
CA ILE A 241 15.11 -18.30 -6.28
C ILE A 241 15.85 -16.97 -6.13
N ILE A 242 17.02 -16.96 -5.47
CA ILE A 242 17.81 -15.75 -5.27
C ILE A 242 18.32 -15.20 -6.60
N ALA A 243 18.80 -16.06 -7.51
CA ALA A 243 19.23 -15.65 -8.84
C ALA A 243 18.08 -14.98 -9.62
N ARG A 244 16.86 -15.54 -9.56
CA ARG A 244 15.67 -14.94 -10.19
C ARG A 244 15.37 -13.54 -9.63
N LEU A 245 15.41 -13.36 -8.30
CA LEU A 245 15.21 -12.07 -7.66
C LEU A 245 16.26 -11.04 -8.07
N LYS A 246 17.53 -11.47 -8.19
CA LYS A 246 18.63 -10.61 -8.67
C LYS A 246 18.45 -10.20 -10.12
N ILE A 247 17.99 -11.12 -10.99
CA ILE A 247 17.66 -10.81 -12.40
C ILE A 247 16.57 -9.74 -12.46
N LEU A 248 15.46 -9.94 -11.75
CA LEU A 248 14.35 -8.98 -11.72
C LEU A 248 14.80 -7.58 -11.26
N ALA A 249 15.75 -7.52 -10.34
CA ALA A 249 16.27 -6.28 -9.80
C ALA A 249 17.45 -5.67 -10.59
N GLY A 250 17.88 -6.30 -11.71
CA GLY A 250 19.04 -5.87 -12.50
C GLY A 250 20.38 -5.99 -11.77
N LEU A 251 20.50 -6.97 -10.84
CA LEU A 251 21.69 -7.18 -10.00
C LEU A 251 22.62 -8.23 -10.58
N ASN A 252 23.89 -8.17 -10.18
CA ASN A 252 24.91 -9.13 -10.62
C ASN A 252 24.72 -10.49 -9.93
N ILE A 253 24.36 -11.52 -10.68
CA ILE A 253 24.12 -12.88 -10.19
C ILE A 253 25.42 -13.56 -9.72
N ALA A 254 26.52 -13.27 -10.41
CA ALA A 254 27.82 -13.90 -10.12
C ALA A 254 28.47 -13.37 -8.83
N GLU A 255 28.20 -12.12 -8.45
CA GLU A 255 28.72 -11.53 -7.21
C GLU A 255 27.84 -11.94 -6.01
N LYS A 256 28.42 -12.72 -5.09
CA LYS A 256 27.74 -13.26 -3.90
C LYS A 256 28.37 -12.82 -2.58
N ARG A 257 29.42 -11.98 -2.64
CA ARG A 257 30.25 -11.59 -1.49
C ARG A 257 29.96 -10.16 -1.02
N LEU A 258 29.36 -9.34 -1.89
CA LEU A 258 29.09 -7.92 -1.61
C LEU A 258 27.60 -7.67 -1.53
N PRO A 259 27.16 -6.74 -0.65
CA PRO A 259 25.80 -6.25 -0.65
C PRO A 259 25.43 -5.62 -2.00
N GLN A 260 24.18 -5.80 -2.43
CA GLN A 260 23.66 -5.22 -3.67
C GLN A 260 22.26 -4.67 -3.43
N ASP A 261 21.98 -3.50 -3.98
CA ASP A 261 20.67 -2.87 -3.92
C ASP A 261 20.15 -2.63 -5.35
N GLY A 262 18.87 -2.90 -5.58
CA GLY A 262 18.23 -2.75 -6.87
C GLY A 262 16.74 -2.41 -6.73
N ARG A 263 16.08 -2.32 -7.87
CA ARG A 263 14.64 -2.06 -7.91
C ARG A 263 14.03 -2.66 -9.17
N PHE A 264 12.77 -3.05 -9.09
CA PHE A 264 11.97 -3.42 -10.25
C PHE A 264 10.49 -3.12 -9.97
N THR A 265 9.71 -3.07 -11.03
CA THR A 265 8.26 -2.85 -10.95
C THR A 265 7.56 -4.12 -11.40
N ILE A 266 6.52 -4.51 -10.65
CA ILE A 266 5.61 -5.57 -11.06
C ILE A 266 4.23 -4.98 -11.32
N ARG A 267 3.50 -5.59 -12.23
CA ARG A 267 2.09 -5.28 -12.46
C ARG A 267 1.22 -6.40 -11.91
N THR A 268 0.26 -6.04 -11.07
CA THR A 268 -0.69 -7.02 -10.52
C THR A 268 -2.08 -6.41 -10.46
N ALA A 269 -3.07 -7.11 -11.00
CA ALA A 269 -4.47 -6.65 -11.09
C ALA A 269 -4.60 -5.21 -11.68
N GLY A 270 -3.77 -4.88 -12.67
CA GLY A 270 -3.76 -3.56 -13.33
C GLY A 270 -3.07 -2.44 -12.55
N LYS A 271 -2.47 -2.73 -11.39
CA LYS A 271 -1.72 -1.77 -10.56
C LYS A 271 -0.22 -2.03 -10.66
N ASP A 272 0.55 -0.96 -10.78
CA ASP A 272 2.00 -1.02 -10.72
C ASP A 272 2.46 -0.93 -9.26
N VAL A 273 3.28 -1.90 -8.84
CA VAL A 273 3.91 -1.94 -7.52
C VAL A 273 5.41 -1.88 -7.73
N ASP A 274 6.07 -0.87 -7.16
CA ASP A 274 7.53 -0.77 -7.18
C ASP A 274 8.12 -1.58 -6.02
N LEU A 275 9.18 -2.34 -6.30
CA LEU A 275 9.90 -3.10 -5.27
C LEU A 275 11.34 -2.59 -5.18
N ARG A 276 11.75 -2.26 -3.96
CA ARG A 276 13.18 -2.05 -3.63
C ARG A 276 13.74 -3.35 -3.10
N VAL A 277 14.87 -3.77 -3.64
CA VAL A 277 15.53 -5.04 -3.34
C VAL A 277 16.85 -4.76 -2.67
N SER A 278 17.09 -5.38 -1.52
CA SER A 278 18.40 -5.38 -0.86
C SER A 278 18.86 -6.84 -0.68
N VAL A 279 20.07 -7.12 -1.14
CA VAL A 279 20.70 -8.44 -1.06
C VAL A 279 21.93 -8.34 -0.17
N LEU A 280 22.00 -9.19 0.85
CA LEU A 280 23.13 -9.26 1.78
C LEU A 280 23.73 -10.67 1.79
N PRO A 281 25.06 -10.81 1.69
CA PRO A 281 25.77 -12.07 1.96
C PRO A 281 25.59 -12.48 3.41
N THR A 282 25.25 -13.75 3.66
CA THR A 282 25.20 -14.34 5.00
C THR A 282 25.93 -15.67 5.04
N ALA A 283 26.14 -16.24 6.24
CA ALA A 283 26.87 -17.49 6.41
C ALA A 283 26.30 -18.68 5.61
N HIS A 284 24.99 -18.70 5.39
CA HIS A 284 24.32 -19.82 4.71
C HIS A 284 23.81 -19.48 3.29
N GLY A 285 24.30 -18.37 2.72
CA GLY A 285 23.92 -17.87 1.41
C GLY A 285 23.42 -16.42 1.47
N GLU A 286 22.90 -15.91 0.37
CA GLU A 286 22.42 -14.54 0.32
C GLU A 286 21.03 -14.41 0.97
N ARG A 287 20.84 -13.34 1.73
CA ARG A 287 19.54 -12.91 2.24
C ARG A 287 19.00 -11.81 1.34
N VAL A 288 17.73 -11.89 0.97
CA VAL A 288 17.09 -10.88 0.12
C VAL A 288 15.87 -10.30 0.86
N VAL A 289 15.78 -8.98 0.86
CA VAL A 289 14.60 -8.27 1.37
C VAL A 289 14.04 -7.42 0.25
N LEU A 290 12.73 -7.58 -0.03
CA LEU A 290 12.01 -6.78 -0.98
C LEU A 290 11.02 -5.90 -0.23
N ARG A 291 11.12 -4.57 -0.39
CA ARG A 291 10.14 -3.62 0.14
C ARG A 291 9.16 -3.24 -0.95
N LEU A 292 7.88 -3.43 -0.70
CA LEU A 292 6.80 -3.10 -1.60
C LEU A 292 6.39 -1.63 -1.42
N LEU A 293 6.36 -0.88 -2.52
CA LEU A 293 5.97 0.52 -2.56
C LEU A 293 4.76 0.65 -3.51
N GLU A 294 3.56 0.76 -2.95
CA GLU A 294 2.36 1.02 -3.75
C GLU A 294 2.37 2.47 -4.23
N LYS A 295 2.29 2.70 -5.55
CA LYS A 295 2.25 4.06 -6.14
C LYS A 295 0.96 4.83 -5.80
N GLU A 296 -0.12 4.12 -5.53
CA GLU A 296 -1.43 4.69 -5.17
C GLU A 296 -1.63 4.69 -3.64
N ASN A 297 -0.72 5.27 -2.87
CA ASN A 297 -1.00 5.50 -1.47
C ASN A 297 -2.06 6.61 -1.35
N LYS A 298 -3.27 6.22 -0.93
CA LYS A 298 -4.29 7.17 -0.53
C LYS A 298 -3.72 8.01 0.61
N LEU A 299 -3.51 9.30 0.37
CA LEU A 299 -3.13 10.25 1.40
C LEU A 299 -4.18 10.18 2.51
N LEU A 300 -3.77 9.73 3.70
CA LEU A 300 -4.63 9.73 4.87
C LEU A 300 -4.75 11.16 5.38
N ASN A 301 -5.95 11.59 5.70
CA ASN A 301 -6.18 12.83 6.43
C ASN A 301 -5.82 12.63 7.91
N LEU A 302 -5.45 13.70 8.62
CA LEU A 302 -5.16 13.63 10.06
C LEU A 302 -6.31 13.00 10.86
N SER A 303 -7.55 13.23 10.48
CA SER A 303 -8.75 12.63 11.10
C SER A 303 -8.85 11.10 10.96
N GLU A 304 -8.22 10.52 9.93
CA GLU A 304 -8.24 9.07 9.66
C GLU A 304 -7.11 8.32 10.41
N MET A 305 -6.17 9.05 11.01
CA MET A 305 -4.98 8.46 11.63
C MET A 305 -5.22 7.89 13.02
N GLY A 306 -6.36 8.20 13.64
CA GLY A 306 -6.77 7.65 14.94
C GLY A 306 -6.44 8.56 16.11
N PHE A 307 -6.30 9.87 15.90
CA PHE A 307 -6.28 10.86 17.00
C PHE A 307 -7.64 10.93 17.70
N SER A 308 -7.64 11.17 19.00
CA SER A 308 -8.85 11.60 19.71
C SER A 308 -9.27 12.99 19.22
N ALA A 309 -10.56 13.32 19.32
CA ALA A 309 -11.10 14.60 18.83
C ALA A 309 -10.36 15.81 19.45
N ASP A 310 -10.09 15.75 20.76
CA ASP A 310 -9.40 16.83 21.48
C ASP A 310 -7.97 17.04 20.95
N ARG A 311 -7.20 15.95 20.79
CA ARG A 311 -5.83 16.05 20.26
C ARG A 311 -5.78 16.46 18.80
N LEU A 312 -6.74 15.98 18.00
CA LEU A 312 -6.85 16.42 16.61
C LEU A 312 -7.03 17.94 16.55
N GLY A 313 -7.90 18.51 17.42
CA GLY A 313 -8.09 19.95 17.51
C GLY A 313 -6.80 20.71 17.87
N VAL A 314 -6.03 20.21 18.84
CA VAL A 314 -4.73 20.81 19.20
C VAL A 314 -3.74 20.74 18.05
N ILE A 315 -3.61 19.58 17.38
CA ILE A 315 -2.70 19.42 16.24
C ILE A 315 -3.11 20.37 15.09
N GLN A 316 -4.41 20.50 14.83
CA GLN A 316 -4.91 21.42 13.80
C GLN A 316 -4.59 22.88 14.10
N GLN A 317 -4.55 23.29 15.37
CA GLN A 317 -4.09 24.61 15.79
C GLN A 317 -2.58 24.75 15.63
N LEU A 318 -1.80 23.75 16.05
CA LEU A 318 -0.33 23.77 15.96
C LEU A 318 0.17 23.91 14.52
N ILE A 319 -0.42 23.18 13.58
CA ILE A 319 -0.01 23.23 12.16
C ILE A 319 -0.39 24.55 11.46
N GLN A 320 -1.18 25.41 12.10
CA GLN A 320 -1.55 26.75 11.60
C GLN A 320 -0.66 27.87 12.17
N LEU A 321 0.28 27.55 13.03
CA LEU A 321 1.21 28.54 13.57
C LEU A 321 2.03 29.16 12.45
N SER A 322 2.41 30.42 12.62
CA SER A 322 3.25 31.15 11.66
C SER A 322 4.71 30.73 11.73
N HIS A 323 5.20 30.27 12.88
CA HIS A 323 6.59 29.88 13.11
C HIS A 323 6.70 28.88 14.27
N GLY A 324 7.85 28.24 14.36
CA GLY A 324 8.15 27.26 15.39
C GLY A 324 8.52 25.91 14.81
N ILE A 325 8.97 24.98 15.66
CA ILE A 325 9.31 23.62 15.27
C ILE A 325 8.28 22.64 15.85
N ILE A 326 7.70 21.84 14.99
CA ILE A 326 6.87 20.69 15.37
C ILE A 326 7.66 19.41 15.05
N LEU A 327 7.96 18.65 16.09
CA LEU A 327 8.71 17.40 15.96
C LEU A 327 7.78 16.19 16.03
N VAL A 328 7.97 15.22 15.12
CA VAL A 328 7.34 13.92 15.23
C VAL A 328 8.41 12.89 15.53
N THR A 329 8.27 12.15 16.64
CA THR A 329 9.26 11.17 17.06
C THR A 329 8.73 9.76 17.15
N GLY A 330 9.62 8.79 17.08
CA GLY A 330 9.33 7.38 17.14
C GLY A 330 10.29 6.52 16.34
N PRO A 331 10.26 5.19 16.48
CA PRO A 331 11.12 4.28 15.71
C PRO A 331 10.76 4.29 14.23
N THR A 332 11.60 3.62 13.45
CA THR A 332 11.32 3.36 12.04
C THR A 332 10.01 2.57 11.90
N GLY A 333 9.16 2.97 10.94
CA GLY A 333 7.85 2.32 10.70
C GLY A 333 6.74 2.75 11.68
N SER A 334 6.95 3.77 12.54
CA SER A 334 5.89 4.31 13.41
C SER A 334 4.90 5.24 12.68
N GLY A 335 5.09 5.51 11.38
CA GLY A 335 4.18 6.32 10.58
C GLY A 335 4.48 7.83 10.61
N LYS A 336 5.68 8.27 11.04
CA LYS A 336 6.08 9.68 11.12
C LYS A 336 5.87 10.43 9.81
N THR A 337 6.41 9.91 8.72
CA THR A 337 6.28 10.52 7.38
C THR A 337 4.82 10.68 6.97
N THR A 338 3.99 9.65 7.22
CA THR A 338 2.54 9.70 6.92
C THR A 338 1.86 10.84 7.68
N THR A 339 2.20 11.03 8.96
CA THR A 339 1.66 12.11 9.80
C THR A 339 2.11 13.48 9.29
N LEU A 340 3.40 13.63 8.96
CA LEU A 340 3.92 14.88 8.40
C LEU A 340 3.27 15.19 7.05
N TYR A 341 3.15 14.21 6.16
CA TYR A 341 2.51 14.41 4.86
C TYR A 341 1.03 14.78 4.99
N ALA A 342 0.31 14.16 5.95
CA ALA A 342 -1.07 14.53 6.24
C ALA A 342 -1.18 15.96 6.78
N ALA A 343 -0.26 16.38 7.65
CA ALA A 343 -0.20 17.76 8.16
C ALA A 343 0.11 18.75 7.03
N LEU A 344 1.13 18.49 6.22
CA LEU A 344 1.49 19.34 5.08
C LEU A 344 0.35 19.46 4.07
N SER A 345 -0.32 18.35 3.73
CA SER A 345 -1.45 18.37 2.80
C SER A 345 -2.64 19.17 3.33
N GLN A 346 -2.86 19.19 4.65
CA GLN A 346 -3.94 19.96 5.26
C GLN A 346 -3.68 21.47 5.23
N ILE A 347 -2.41 21.90 5.32
CA ILE A 347 -2.03 23.31 5.32
C ILE A 347 -1.62 23.83 3.93
N ASN A 348 -1.57 22.93 2.94
CA ASN A 348 -1.20 23.27 1.57
C ASN A 348 -2.31 24.12 0.94
N ALA A 349 -1.96 25.37 0.62
CA ALA A 349 -2.85 26.36 0.02
C ALA A 349 -2.10 27.16 -1.04
N PRO A 350 -2.78 27.78 -2.01
CA PRO A 350 -2.15 28.52 -3.09
C PRO A 350 -1.28 29.73 -2.65
N ASP A 351 -1.51 30.22 -1.45
CA ASP A 351 -0.80 31.35 -0.81
C ASP A 351 0.35 30.90 0.09
N LYS A 352 0.67 29.59 0.14
CA LYS A 352 1.76 29.06 0.97
C LYS A 352 2.82 28.38 0.14
N ASN A 353 4.08 28.75 0.37
CA ASN A 353 5.22 28.07 -0.20
C ASN A 353 5.76 27.01 0.77
N ILE A 354 5.49 25.73 0.46
CA ILE A 354 5.89 24.57 1.27
C ILE A 354 7.01 23.83 0.56
N ILE A 355 8.15 23.67 1.22
CA ILE A 355 9.31 22.97 0.66
C ILE A 355 9.82 21.91 1.64
N THR A 356 10.14 20.72 1.11
CA THR A 356 10.67 19.61 1.91
C THR A 356 12.09 19.22 1.48
N VAL A 357 12.86 18.60 2.40
CA VAL A 357 14.10 17.88 2.11
C VAL A 357 14.03 16.49 2.76
N GLU A 358 14.22 15.44 1.96
CA GLU A 358 13.87 14.05 2.31
C GLU A 358 14.90 13.03 1.83
N ASP A 359 14.99 11.88 2.52
CA ASP A 359 15.91 10.78 2.17
C ASP A 359 15.24 9.39 2.35
N PRO A 360 14.63 8.84 1.30
CA PRO A 360 14.19 9.47 0.05
C PRO A 360 12.77 10.10 0.17
N ILE A 361 12.30 10.71 -0.92
CA ILE A 361 10.88 11.06 -1.08
C ILE A 361 10.08 9.76 -1.17
N GLU A 362 9.10 9.57 -0.27
CA GLU A 362 8.28 8.35 -0.26
C GLU A 362 7.21 8.38 -1.37
N TYR A 363 6.53 9.50 -1.55
CA TYR A 363 5.62 9.78 -2.67
C TYR A 363 5.44 11.28 -2.88
N GLN A 364 5.02 11.64 -4.08
CA GLN A 364 4.88 13.04 -4.46
C GLN A 364 3.61 13.66 -3.87
N LEU A 365 3.75 14.86 -3.31
CA LEU A 365 2.65 15.68 -2.82
C LEU A 365 2.38 16.81 -3.83
N LEU A 366 1.15 16.89 -4.30
CA LEU A 366 0.78 17.92 -5.25
C LEU A 366 0.86 19.31 -4.59
N GLY A 367 1.50 20.27 -5.27
CA GLY A 367 1.63 21.64 -4.77
C GLY A 367 2.74 21.86 -3.74
N ILE A 368 3.57 20.86 -3.44
CA ILE A 368 4.69 20.94 -2.48
C ILE A 368 6.01 20.73 -3.22
N GLY A 369 6.99 21.59 -2.98
CA GLY A 369 8.35 21.46 -3.51
C GLY A 369 9.14 20.42 -2.72
N GLN A 370 9.35 19.22 -3.28
CA GLN A 370 10.06 18.14 -2.58
C GLN A 370 11.47 17.97 -3.13
N MET A 371 12.49 18.12 -2.27
CA MET A 371 13.90 17.92 -2.58
C MET A 371 14.39 16.60 -1.99
N GLN A 372 15.03 15.76 -2.80
CA GLN A 372 15.63 14.52 -2.32
C GLN A 372 17.13 14.69 -2.07
N VAL A 373 17.59 14.23 -0.91
CA VAL A 373 19.01 14.10 -0.55
C VAL A 373 19.75 13.25 -1.58
N ASN A 374 20.93 13.68 -1.98
CA ASN A 374 21.80 12.96 -2.90
C ASN A 374 23.28 13.06 -2.46
N PRO A 375 23.78 12.07 -1.71
CA PRO A 375 25.16 12.07 -1.22
C PRO A 375 26.21 12.11 -2.33
N LYS A 376 25.91 11.59 -3.53
CA LYS A 376 26.85 11.57 -4.66
C LYS A 376 27.28 12.97 -5.13
N ILE A 377 26.44 13.96 -4.89
CA ILE A 377 26.68 15.36 -5.25
C ILE A 377 26.75 16.27 -4.01
N ASN A 378 26.98 15.70 -2.83
CA ASN A 378 27.03 16.38 -1.54
C ASN A 378 25.75 17.18 -1.18
N LEU A 379 24.60 16.79 -1.73
CA LEU A 379 23.31 17.34 -1.34
C LEU A 379 22.81 16.62 -0.08
N THR A 380 23.23 17.12 1.08
CA THR A 380 22.84 16.62 2.42
C THR A 380 21.60 17.35 2.93
N PHE A 381 21.03 16.91 4.07
CA PHE A 381 19.94 17.64 4.74
C PHE A 381 20.32 19.08 5.05
N ALA A 382 21.50 19.32 5.63
CA ALA A 382 22.00 20.66 5.96
C ALA A 382 22.19 21.54 4.71
N ALA A 383 22.79 20.99 3.64
CA ALA A 383 22.98 21.72 2.38
C ALA A 383 21.65 22.06 1.69
N GLY A 384 20.73 21.10 1.68
CA GLY A 384 19.37 21.27 1.16
C GLY A 384 18.60 22.36 1.92
N LEU A 385 18.62 22.30 3.25
CA LEU A 385 17.93 23.24 4.12
C LEU A 385 18.45 24.68 3.95
N ARG A 386 19.78 24.88 3.84
CA ARG A 386 20.36 26.22 3.51
C ARG A 386 19.87 26.76 2.17
N SER A 387 19.63 25.86 1.20
CA SER A 387 19.13 26.28 -0.11
C SER A 387 17.64 26.60 -0.07
N ILE A 388 16.85 25.82 0.68
CA ILE A 388 15.42 26.06 0.90
C ILE A 388 15.17 27.44 1.52
N LEU A 389 15.97 27.86 2.52
CA LEU A 389 15.85 29.18 3.16
C LEU A 389 16.01 30.38 2.22
N ARG A 390 16.54 30.16 1.01
CA ARG A 390 16.65 31.21 -0.02
C ARG A 390 15.53 31.14 -1.08
N GLN A 391 14.55 30.29 -0.86
CA GLN A 391 13.42 30.09 -1.77
C GLN A 391 12.11 30.69 -1.23
N ASP A 392 12.20 31.60 -0.26
CA ASP A 392 11.06 32.27 0.37
C ASP A 392 9.98 31.26 0.88
N PRO A 393 10.35 30.27 1.70
CA PRO A 393 9.41 29.27 2.19
C PRO A 393 8.58 29.83 3.36
N ASP A 394 7.30 29.48 3.43
CA ASP A 394 6.47 29.68 4.63
C ASP A 394 6.60 28.48 5.58
N VAL A 395 6.65 27.27 4.98
CA VAL A 395 6.70 26.00 5.70
C VAL A 395 7.83 25.13 5.16
N ILE A 396 8.62 24.60 6.08
CA ILE A 396 9.76 23.73 5.76
C ILE A 396 9.54 22.36 6.42
N MET A 397 9.73 21.27 5.68
CA MET A 397 9.79 19.95 6.28
C MET A 397 11.15 19.31 6.04
N ILE A 398 11.79 18.87 7.12
CA ILE A 398 13.05 18.14 7.11
C ILE A 398 12.74 16.68 7.45
N GLY A 399 13.03 15.75 6.56
CA GLY A 399 12.73 14.33 6.75
C GLY A 399 13.16 13.82 8.12
N GLU A 400 14.37 14.14 8.54
CA GLU A 400 14.85 13.86 9.90
C GLU A 400 16.04 14.77 10.29
N ILE A 401 16.22 14.97 11.59
CA ILE A 401 17.39 15.62 12.19
C ILE A 401 18.29 14.55 12.78
N ARG A 402 19.47 14.35 12.17
CA ARG A 402 20.47 13.35 12.62
C ARG A 402 21.70 13.97 13.28
N ASP A 403 22.00 15.23 12.96
CA ASP A 403 23.22 15.91 13.33
C ASP A 403 22.95 17.33 13.83
N ARG A 404 23.97 17.87 14.52
CA ARG A 404 23.94 19.20 15.10
C ARG A 404 23.74 20.29 14.04
N GLU A 405 24.41 20.18 12.88
CA GLU A 405 24.36 21.19 11.83
C GLU A 405 22.94 21.37 11.29
N THR A 406 22.26 20.26 10.98
CA THR A 406 20.85 20.27 10.54
C THR A 406 19.93 20.84 11.61
N ALA A 407 20.15 20.47 12.90
CA ALA A 407 19.37 20.98 14.03
C ALA A 407 19.52 22.50 14.19
N GLU A 408 20.75 23.02 14.14
CA GLU A 408 21.03 24.47 14.25
C GLU A 408 20.33 25.26 13.14
N ILE A 409 20.41 24.80 11.89
CA ILE A 409 19.75 25.47 10.75
C ILE A 409 18.22 25.44 10.89
N ALA A 410 17.64 24.31 11.33
CA ALA A 410 16.20 24.18 11.56
C ALA A 410 15.70 25.15 12.64
N ILE A 411 16.45 25.27 13.73
CA ILE A 411 16.16 26.21 14.83
C ILE A 411 16.24 27.66 14.33
N HIS A 412 17.30 28.03 13.61
CA HIS A 412 17.41 29.37 13.03
C HIS A 412 16.27 29.67 12.06
N ALA A 413 15.85 28.70 11.23
CA ALA A 413 14.70 28.85 10.36
C ALA A 413 13.43 29.17 11.16
N SER A 414 13.18 28.47 12.24
CA SER A 414 11.98 28.70 13.07
C SER A 414 12.02 30.07 13.78
N LEU A 415 13.21 30.51 14.24
CA LEU A 415 13.38 31.82 14.91
C LEU A 415 13.28 32.98 13.92
N THR A 416 13.52 32.75 12.64
CA THR A 416 13.36 33.72 11.55
C THR A 416 11.98 33.77 10.93
N GLY A 417 11.00 33.07 11.50
CA GLY A 417 9.59 33.21 11.13
C GLY A 417 8.99 32.05 10.31
N HIS A 418 9.70 30.92 10.17
CA HIS A 418 9.22 29.77 9.39
C HIS A 418 8.60 28.70 10.29
N LEU A 419 7.55 28.04 9.83
CA LEU A 419 7.03 26.83 10.45
C LEU A 419 7.84 25.63 9.96
N VAL A 420 8.49 24.93 10.89
CA VAL A 420 9.38 23.81 10.58
C VAL A 420 8.81 22.50 11.11
N PHE A 421 8.69 21.51 10.24
CA PHE A 421 8.37 20.13 10.61
C PHE A 421 9.62 19.27 10.49
N SER A 422 9.83 18.38 11.46
CA SER A 422 10.90 17.40 11.34
C SER A 422 10.64 16.13 12.13
N THR A 423 11.49 15.11 11.95
CA THR A 423 11.44 13.89 12.75
C THR A 423 12.71 13.68 13.57
N LEU A 424 12.52 12.97 14.68
CA LEU A 424 13.59 12.45 15.52
C LEU A 424 13.34 10.95 15.79
N HIS A 425 14.36 10.28 16.32
CA HIS A 425 14.28 8.89 16.76
C HIS A 425 14.44 8.83 18.27
N THR A 426 13.37 9.11 19.01
CA THR A 426 13.29 8.93 20.47
C THR A 426 12.06 8.10 20.83
N ASN A 427 12.01 7.57 22.04
CA ASN A 427 10.95 6.66 22.48
C ASN A 427 9.68 7.40 22.91
N ASP A 428 9.81 8.57 23.50
CA ASP A 428 8.73 9.43 23.95
C ASP A 428 8.94 10.89 23.55
N ALA A 429 7.97 11.74 23.83
CA ALA A 429 8.00 13.14 23.42
C ALA A 429 9.00 13.97 24.25
N ALA A 430 9.14 13.70 25.55
CA ALA A 430 10.05 14.43 26.43
C ALA A 430 11.52 14.19 26.05
N SER A 431 11.86 12.95 25.68
CA SER A 431 13.21 12.57 25.25
C SER A 431 13.64 13.26 23.94
N ALA A 432 12.72 13.80 23.16
CA ALA A 432 13.08 14.53 21.94
C ALA A 432 13.77 15.88 22.25
N ALA A 433 13.34 16.56 23.31
CA ALA A 433 13.96 17.80 23.75
C ALA A 433 15.39 17.55 24.30
N THR A 434 15.56 16.54 25.15
CA THR A 434 16.89 16.17 25.66
C THR A 434 17.81 15.70 24.55
N ARG A 435 17.28 14.98 23.53
CA ARG A 435 18.05 14.53 22.38
C ARG A 435 18.65 15.69 21.57
N LEU A 436 17.93 16.79 21.38
CA LEU A 436 18.48 17.98 20.75
C LEU A 436 19.60 18.61 21.59
N ILE A 437 19.46 18.63 22.89
CA ILE A 437 20.51 19.12 23.82
C ILE A 437 21.74 18.22 23.74
N ASP A 438 21.58 16.89 23.70
CA ASP A 438 22.67 15.91 23.57
C ASP A 438 23.42 16.02 22.24
N MET A 439 22.73 16.48 21.18
CA MET A 439 23.37 16.83 19.90
C MET A 439 24.19 18.11 19.96
N GLY A 440 24.22 18.81 21.12
CA GLY A 440 25.01 20.03 21.32
C GLY A 440 24.23 21.33 21.05
N ILE A 441 22.90 21.26 21.01
CA ILE A 441 22.06 22.47 20.89
C ILE A 441 21.89 23.11 22.27
N GLU A 442 22.04 24.43 22.31
CA GLU A 442 21.84 25.18 23.55
C GLU A 442 20.39 25.08 24.04
N PRO A 443 20.14 24.77 25.34
CA PRO A 443 18.79 24.52 25.85
C PRO A 443 17.81 25.67 25.64
N PHE A 444 18.27 26.91 25.72
CA PHE A 444 17.41 28.09 25.48
C PHE A 444 16.92 28.17 24.03
N LEU A 445 17.72 27.68 23.08
CA LEU A 445 17.32 27.61 21.67
C LEU A 445 16.25 26.54 21.46
N VAL A 446 16.38 25.37 22.08
CA VAL A 446 15.34 24.33 22.04
C VAL A 446 14.04 24.85 22.68
N ALA A 447 14.14 25.45 23.86
CA ALA A 447 12.98 25.98 24.60
C ALA A 447 12.25 27.10 23.83
N SER A 448 12.95 27.92 23.03
CA SER A 448 12.35 29.03 22.30
C SER A 448 11.83 28.66 20.92
N SER A 449 12.39 27.62 20.26
CA SER A 449 12.06 27.25 18.89
C SER A 449 11.05 26.11 18.80
N VAL A 450 11.14 25.09 19.66
CA VAL A 450 10.21 23.94 19.65
C VAL A 450 8.89 24.35 20.27
N VAL A 451 7.78 24.10 19.56
CA VAL A 451 6.41 24.38 20.03
C VAL A 451 5.68 23.12 20.47
N ALA A 452 5.94 22.01 19.79
CA ALA A 452 5.34 20.73 20.17
C ALA A 452 6.19 19.54 19.72
N VAL A 453 6.07 18.45 20.46
CA VAL A 453 6.63 17.15 20.10
C VAL A 453 5.52 16.09 20.14
N LEU A 454 5.35 15.37 19.03
CA LEU A 454 4.40 14.27 18.90
C LEU A 454 5.17 12.95 18.87
N ALA A 455 5.15 12.18 19.95
CA ALA A 455 5.63 10.80 19.89
C ALA A 455 4.52 9.89 19.34
N GLN A 456 4.91 8.97 18.47
CA GLN A 456 3.99 8.14 17.70
C GLN A 456 4.45 6.69 17.62
N ARG A 457 3.50 5.76 17.77
CA ARG A 457 3.65 4.34 17.50
C ARG A 457 2.45 3.85 16.71
N LEU A 458 2.59 2.70 16.02
CA LEU A 458 1.49 2.02 15.36
C LEU A 458 1.15 0.73 16.08
N VAL A 459 -0.14 0.55 16.38
CA VAL A 459 -0.71 -0.70 16.89
C VAL A 459 -1.61 -1.32 15.84
N ARG A 460 -1.67 -2.66 15.80
CA ARG A 460 -2.56 -3.38 14.89
C ARG A 460 -4.01 -3.25 15.34
N ARG A 461 -4.91 -3.13 14.39
CA ARG A 461 -6.35 -3.05 14.66
C ARG A 461 -6.94 -4.45 14.71
N VAL A 462 -7.79 -4.73 15.70
CA VAL A 462 -8.59 -5.96 15.77
C VAL A 462 -9.40 -6.10 14.48
N CYS A 463 -9.36 -7.28 13.89
CA CYS A 463 -10.11 -7.58 12.67
C CYS A 463 -11.62 -7.49 12.94
N LYS A 464 -12.33 -6.69 12.17
CA LYS A 464 -13.78 -6.49 12.35
C LYS A 464 -14.60 -7.76 12.06
N ASP A 465 -14.10 -8.62 11.17
CA ASP A 465 -14.82 -9.79 10.68
C ASP A 465 -14.76 -10.98 11.66
N CYS A 466 -13.73 -11.03 12.52
CA CYS A 466 -13.58 -12.13 13.50
C CYS A 466 -13.39 -11.65 14.95
N ARG A 467 -13.75 -10.40 15.24
CA ARG A 467 -13.63 -9.88 16.60
C ARG A 467 -14.64 -10.56 17.53
N GLN A 468 -14.16 -10.89 18.73
CA GLN A 468 -14.99 -11.42 19.83
C GLN A 468 -14.81 -10.54 21.06
N ALA A 469 -15.92 -10.27 21.74
CA ALA A 469 -15.93 -9.56 23.01
C ALA A 469 -15.55 -10.52 24.16
N TYR A 470 -14.82 -10.03 25.15
CA TYR A 470 -14.48 -10.74 26.39
C TYR A 470 -14.33 -9.76 27.53
N HIS A 471 -14.37 -10.27 28.76
CA HIS A 471 -14.06 -9.49 29.95
C HIS A 471 -12.60 -9.75 30.37
N PRO A 472 -11.76 -8.69 30.47
CA PRO A 472 -10.38 -8.85 30.90
C PRO A 472 -10.30 -9.31 32.35
N ASP A 473 -9.23 -10.00 32.72
CA ASP A 473 -8.88 -10.29 34.11
C ASP A 473 -8.21 -9.08 34.77
N ASP A 474 -7.96 -9.19 36.10
CA ASP A 474 -7.37 -8.10 36.87
C ASP A 474 -5.91 -7.83 36.46
N GLU A 475 -5.18 -8.88 36.09
CA GLU A 475 -3.79 -8.75 35.62
C GLU A 475 -3.71 -7.95 34.30
N GLU A 476 -4.60 -8.23 33.37
CA GLU A 476 -4.66 -7.50 32.10
C GLU A 476 -4.97 -6.01 32.30
N LEU A 477 -5.90 -5.69 33.20
CA LEU A 477 -6.23 -4.31 33.57
C LEU A 477 -5.05 -3.60 34.25
N ILE A 478 -4.39 -4.23 35.22
CA ILE A 478 -3.22 -3.69 35.91
C ILE A 478 -2.07 -3.44 34.92
N ARG A 479 -1.85 -4.35 33.97
CA ARG A 479 -0.83 -4.17 32.90
C ARG A 479 -1.09 -2.91 32.05
N LEU A 480 -2.34 -2.53 31.81
CA LEU A 480 -2.70 -1.26 31.17
C LEU A 480 -2.59 -0.04 32.10
N GLY A 481 -2.32 -0.24 33.40
CA GLY A 481 -2.30 0.83 34.41
C GLY A 481 -3.68 1.18 34.98
N ILE A 482 -4.65 0.28 34.83
CA ILE A 482 -6.03 0.50 35.23
C ILE A 482 -6.29 -0.24 36.54
N VAL A 483 -6.81 0.47 37.53
CA VAL A 483 -7.29 -0.17 38.76
C VAL A 483 -8.56 -0.95 38.47
N PRO A 484 -8.63 -2.28 38.76
CA PRO A 484 -9.77 -3.10 38.38
C PRO A 484 -11.08 -2.53 38.94
N PRO A 485 -12.04 -2.14 38.09
CA PRO A 485 -13.33 -1.61 38.52
C PRO A 485 -14.27 -2.74 38.95
N LYS A 486 -15.30 -2.42 39.77
CA LYS A 486 -16.34 -3.40 40.16
C LYS A 486 -17.11 -3.96 38.97
N ALA A 487 -17.43 -3.12 37.99
CA ALA A 487 -18.02 -3.55 36.70
C ALA A 487 -16.92 -3.68 35.69
N ARG A 488 -16.68 -4.91 35.22
CA ARG A 488 -15.62 -5.18 34.24
C ARG A 488 -15.94 -4.58 32.88
N PRO A 489 -14.98 -3.89 32.25
CA PRO A 489 -15.16 -3.42 30.87
C PRO A 489 -15.23 -4.58 29.90
N MET A 490 -15.71 -4.30 28.70
CA MET A 490 -15.72 -5.24 27.60
C MET A 490 -14.56 -4.92 26.64
N PHE A 491 -13.67 -5.88 26.46
CA PHE A 491 -12.56 -5.80 25.51
C PHE A 491 -12.84 -6.69 24.30
N TYR A 492 -12.02 -6.56 23.26
CA TYR A 492 -12.18 -7.29 22.01
C TYR A 492 -10.86 -7.90 21.55
N ARG A 493 -10.93 -9.12 21.01
CA ARG A 493 -9.81 -9.81 20.37
C ARG A 493 -10.24 -10.45 19.05
N GLY A 494 -9.32 -10.59 18.10
CA GLY A 494 -9.57 -11.31 16.87
C GLY A 494 -9.25 -12.79 17.00
N THR A 495 -10.15 -13.66 16.54
CA THR A 495 -9.96 -15.14 16.59
C THR A 495 -9.20 -15.68 15.39
N GLY A 496 -9.01 -14.86 14.35
CA GLY A 496 -8.47 -15.28 13.06
C GLY A 496 -9.57 -15.63 12.06
N CYS A 497 -9.40 -15.16 10.82
CA CYS A 497 -10.26 -15.50 9.67
C CYS A 497 -9.51 -15.29 8.35
N ALA A 498 -10.10 -15.68 7.23
CA ALA A 498 -9.50 -15.49 5.90
C ALA A 498 -9.20 -14.00 5.59
N ALA A 499 -10.06 -13.07 6.02
CA ALA A 499 -9.89 -11.64 5.78
C ALA A 499 -8.68 -11.02 6.49
N CYS A 500 -8.22 -11.60 7.60
CA CYS A 500 -7.03 -11.18 8.32
C CYS A 500 -5.86 -12.18 8.22
N SER A 501 -5.90 -13.12 7.28
CA SER A 501 -4.90 -14.18 7.12
C SER A 501 -4.61 -14.92 8.43
N GLN A 502 -5.66 -15.26 9.20
CA GLN A 502 -5.65 -15.95 10.49
C GLN A 502 -4.93 -15.22 11.63
N THR A 503 -4.53 -13.95 11.44
CA THR A 503 -3.77 -13.18 12.45
C THR A 503 -4.64 -12.59 13.57
N GLY A 504 -5.95 -12.48 13.37
CA GLY A 504 -6.86 -11.73 14.26
C GLY A 504 -6.78 -10.21 14.12
N TYR A 505 -5.84 -9.68 13.30
CA TYR A 505 -5.62 -8.24 13.11
C TYR A 505 -5.71 -7.86 11.63
N ARG A 506 -6.15 -6.62 11.36
CA ARG A 506 -6.20 -6.08 10.00
C ARG A 506 -6.03 -4.57 9.99
N GLY A 507 -4.89 -4.14 9.44
CA GLY A 507 -4.49 -2.74 9.39
C GLY A 507 -3.97 -2.22 10.71
N ARG A 508 -3.55 -0.96 10.73
CA ARG A 508 -2.92 -0.30 11.86
C ARG A 508 -3.62 1.01 12.20
N THR A 509 -3.40 1.51 13.41
CA THR A 509 -3.77 2.86 13.85
C THR A 509 -2.65 3.43 14.70
N GLY A 510 -2.53 4.76 14.76
CA GLY A 510 -1.55 5.41 15.61
C GLY A 510 -1.97 5.38 17.08
N ILE A 511 -0.99 5.34 17.99
CA ILE A 511 -1.09 5.79 19.37
C ILE A 511 -0.14 6.96 19.55
N TYR A 512 -0.53 7.95 20.35
CA TYR A 512 0.08 9.27 20.35
C TYR A 512 0.30 9.82 21.74
N GLU A 513 1.46 10.46 21.94
CA GLU A 513 1.80 11.27 23.09
C GLU A 513 2.18 12.65 22.57
N LEU A 514 1.39 13.67 22.89
CA LEU A 514 1.59 15.04 22.41
C LEU A 514 2.06 15.92 23.59
N LEU A 515 3.31 16.36 23.51
CA LEU A 515 3.91 17.34 24.40
C LEU A 515 3.83 18.72 23.74
N VAL A 516 3.04 19.62 24.30
CA VAL A 516 3.04 21.06 23.93
C VAL A 516 3.94 21.80 24.91
N LEU A 517 4.86 22.61 24.40
CA LEU A 517 5.84 23.32 25.23
C LEU A 517 5.23 24.60 25.80
N ASP A 518 4.71 24.51 27.02
CA ASP A 518 4.32 25.68 27.81
C ASP A 518 5.51 26.29 28.58
N ASP A 519 5.27 27.36 29.32
CA ASP A 519 6.32 28.11 30.03
C ASP A 519 7.08 27.26 31.07
N GLU A 520 6.41 26.29 31.71
CA GLU A 520 7.05 25.43 32.71
C GLU A 520 7.94 24.38 32.00
N ILE A 521 7.44 23.75 30.95
CA ILE A 521 8.23 22.81 30.15
C ILE A 521 9.43 23.51 29.52
N ARG A 522 9.23 24.74 28.99
CA ARG A 522 10.33 25.58 28.48
C ARG A 522 11.38 25.87 29.54
N ARG A 523 10.95 26.17 30.78
CA ARG A 523 11.86 26.41 31.91
C ARG A 523 12.65 25.15 32.28
N LEU A 524 11.99 23.98 32.33
CA LEU A 524 12.66 22.72 32.61
C LEU A 524 13.71 22.37 31.54
N ILE A 525 13.37 22.55 30.25
CA ILE A 525 14.32 22.39 29.15
C ILE A 525 15.49 23.36 29.30
N GLY A 526 15.21 24.65 29.60
CA GLY A 526 16.23 25.69 29.80
C GLY A 526 17.20 25.39 30.95
N THR A 527 16.75 24.69 31.98
CA THR A 527 17.58 24.27 33.14
C THR A 527 18.23 22.88 32.92
N LYS A 528 18.12 22.29 31.75
CA LYS A 528 18.64 20.94 31.40
C LYS A 528 18.05 19.84 32.31
N ALA A 529 16.78 19.95 32.63
CA ALA A 529 16.10 18.88 33.35
C ALA A 529 16.09 17.58 32.51
N ASP A 530 16.14 16.43 33.18
CA ASP A 530 16.06 15.16 32.49
C ASP A 530 14.67 14.91 31.85
N SER A 531 14.60 13.95 30.93
CA SER A 531 13.35 13.62 30.23
C SER A 531 12.24 13.15 31.18
N THR A 532 12.59 12.50 32.30
CA THR A 532 11.65 12.01 33.30
C THR A 532 10.96 13.17 34.01
N ALA A 533 11.70 14.18 34.43
CA ALA A 533 11.15 15.38 35.07
C ALA A 533 10.24 16.16 34.10
N ILE A 534 10.65 16.31 32.82
CA ILE A 534 9.84 16.93 31.77
C ILE A 534 8.54 16.14 31.56
N LYS A 535 8.64 14.82 31.46
CA LYS A 535 7.47 13.93 31.28
C LYS A 535 6.50 14.01 32.46
N GLN A 536 7.00 13.95 33.72
CA GLN A 536 6.18 14.07 34.91
C GLN A 536 5.43 15.41 34.96
N ALA A 537 6.13 16.51 34.71
CA ALA A 537 5.52 17.83 34.62
C ALA A 537 4.43 17.91 33.55
N ALA A 538 4.68 17.34 32.35
CA ALA A 538 3.71 17.31 31.28
C ALA A 538 2.47 16.45 31.63
N VAL A 539 2.67 15.27 32.20
CA VAL A 539 1.58 14.38 32.64
C VAL A 539 0.74 15.03 33.74
N SER A 540 1.36 15.71 34.71
CA SER A 540 0.63 16.44 35.76
C SER A 540 -0.30 17.53 35.21
N LYS A 541 -0.04 18.03 34.01
CA LYS A 541 -0.85 18.99 33.24
C LYS A 541 -1.81 18.37 32.24
N GLY A 542 -1.93 17.05 32.24
CA GLY A 542 -2.89 16.33 31.41
C GLY A 542 -2.33 15.80 30.09
N MET A 543 -1.00 15.79 29.92
CA MET A 543 -0.43 15.06 28.79
C MET A 543 -0.76 13.57 28.93
N ILE A 544 -1.32 12.97 27.89
CA ILE A 544 -1.65 11.56 27.83
C ILE A 544 -0.47 10.82 27.21
N THR A 545 0.02 9.77 27.90
CA THR A 545 1.15 8.98 27.42
C THR A 545 0.75 8.04 26.28
N LEU A 546 1.73 7.49 25.54
CA LEU A 546 1.49 6.45 24.51
C LEU A 546 0.69 5.27 25.08
N LYS A 547 0.99 4.86 26.33
CA LYS A 547 0.31 3.75 27.00
C LYS A 547 -1.15 4.09 27.30
N ASP A 548 -1.44 5.28 27.79
CA ASP A 548 -2.80 5.72 28.13
C ASP A 548 -3.65 5.87 26.87
N ASP A 549 -3.10 6.44 25.78
CA ASP A 549 -3.79 6.50 24.49
C ASP A 549 -4.04 5.10 23.90
N GLY A 550 -3.09 4.19 24.10
CA GLY A 550 -3.26 2.79 23.76
C GLY A 550 -4.37 2.12 24.55
N ALA A 551 -4.42 2.36 25.87
CA ALA A 551 -5.46 1.83 26.75
C ALA A 551 -6.86 2.33 26.35
N ASP A 552 -7.00 3.62 26.02
CA ASP A 552 -8.25 4.17 25.48
C ASP A 552 -8.71 3.43 24.22
N LYS A 553 -7.79 3.13 23.30
CA LYS A 553 -8.10 2.37 22.08
C LYS A 553 -8.47 0.90 22.36
N VAL A 554 -7.95 0.29 23.43
CA VAL A 554 -8.39 -1.04 23.89
C VAL A 554 -9.83 -0.98 24.39
N PHE A 555 -10.20 0.03 25.19
CA PHE A 555 -11.58 0.25 25.64
C PHE A 555 -12.57 0.40 24.48
N HIS A 556 -12.15 1.08 23.42
CA HIS A 556 -12.97 1.25 22.23
C HIS A 556 -12.96 0.01 21.28
N GLY A 557 -12.26 -1.07 21.65
CA GLY A 557 -12.18 -2.30 20.85
C GLY A 557 -11.45 -2.13 19.52
N ILE A 558 -10.56 -1.15 19.45
CA ILE A 558 -9.75 -0.87 18.23
C ILE A 558 -8.53 -1.77 18.18
N THR A 559 -7.87 -1.99 19.32
CA THR A 559 -6.68 -2.82 19.48
C THR A 559 -6.78 -3.72 20.70
N THR A 560 -5.74 -4.46 21.03
CA THR A 560 -5.67 -5.34 22.21
C THR A 560 -4.63 -4.86 23.20
N THR A 561 -4.76 -5.30 24.45
CA THR A 561 -3.77 -5.07 25.51
C THR A 561 -2.39 -5.55 25.11
N GLU A 562 -2.30 -6.74 24.49
CA GLU A 562 -1.04 -7.33 24.04
C GLU A 562 -0.30 -6.42 23.03
N GLU A 563 -1.04 -5.84 22.07
CA GLU A 563 -0.46 -4.92 21.09
C GLU A 563 0.06 -3.62 21.73
N VAL A 564 -0.72 -3.04 22.64
CA VAL A 564 -0.29 -1.83 23.35
C VAL A 564 0.97 -2.12 24.17
N MET A 565 0.98 -3.21 24.94
CA MET A 565 2.13 -3.60 25.76
C MET A 565 3.35 -3.93 24.90
N ARG A 566 3.18 -4.67 23.81
CA ARG A 566 4.27 -5.00 22.88
C ARG A 566 4.99 -3.75 22.35
N ILE A 567 4.25 -2.68 22.15
CA ILE A 567 4.78 -1.44 21.55
C ILE A 567 5.29 -0.45 22.61
N THR A 568 4.72 -0.45 23.82
CA THR A 568 5.07 0.49 24.90
C THR A 568 6.01 -0.08 25.95
N GLN A 569 6.13 -1.41 26.11
CA GLN A 569 7.05 -2.06 27.06
C GLN A 569 8.55 -1.88 26.76
N GLN A 570 8.93 -1.41 25.58
CA GLN A 570 10.31 -1.01 25.31
C GLN A 570 10.78 0.21 26.12
N GLU A 571 9.91 0.77 26.96
CA GLU A 571 10.22 1.88 27.87
C GLU A 571 10.66 1.42 29.27
N VAL A 572 10.66 0.11 29.55
CA VAL A 572 11.19 -0.40 30.82
C VAL A 572 12.70 -0.56 30.65
N GLU A 573 13.46 0.41 31.13
CA GLU A 573 14.88 0.28 31.36
C GLU A 573 15.13 -0.90 32.35
N ILE A 574 15.96 -1.87 31.90
CA ILE A 574 16.51 -2.92 32.76
C ILE A 574 17.68 -2.33 33.53
#